data_d892761bdf0bf5b3ab210b96ebb4f697
#
_entry.id   d892761bdf0bf5b3ab210b96ebb4f697
#
_cell.length_a   1.000
_cell.length_b   1.000
_cell.length_c   1.000
_cell.angle_alpha   90.00
_cell.angle_beta   90.00
_cell.angle_gamma   90.00
#
_symmetry.space_group_name_H-M   'P 1'
#
loop_
_entity.id
_entity.type
_entity.pdbx_description
1 polymer ?
#
loop_
_entity_poly.entity_id
_entity_poly.type
_entity_poly.pdbx_seq_one_letter_code
_entity_poly.pdbx_strand_id
1 'polypeptide(L)'
;MSEMNQEFENESVNPSEEPSKVPENPKNKTGKRVKYLVAGALGLVILSGLVKDSVYQIQEQEQAVLTTFGVPKAVTETGLHFKVPFVQQVQKVNTTIQGFPIGYSMGNNAVVENEGIMITSDYNFIDVDFFVEYRISEPVKYLYTSEQPEEILKNIAQSCIRTVIASYNVDEVLTTGKGEIQSKIKAMIL
;
A
#
# COMPACT_ATOMS: atom_id res chain seq x y z
N MET A 1 24.47 -0.81 97.67
CA MET A 1 25.09 -2.08 97.85
C MET A 1 25.86 -2.28 96.58
N SER A 2 27.05 -1.88 96.72
CA SER A 2 28.35 -2.60 96.86
C SER A 2 28.83 -3.04 95.50
N GLU A 3 29.76 -2.33 94.99
CA GLU A 3 31.21 -2.56 95.10
C GLU A 3 31.67 -3.49 93.98
N MET A 4 32.66 -3.36 93.26
CA MET A 4 33.98 -2.68 93.41
C MET A 4 34.88 -3.35 92.33
N ASN A 5 35.63 -2.50 91.73
CA ASN A 5 37.08 -2.56 91.55
C ASN A 5 37.67 -3.53 90.52
N GLN A 6 38.37 -2.91 89.62
CA GLN A 6 39.85 -2.88 89.39
C GLN A 6 40.36 -4.18 88.67
N GLU A 7 41.27 -4.20 87.82
CA GLU A 7 42.58 -3.53 87.82
C GLU A 7 43.21 -3.66 86.38
N PHE A 8 43.99 -2.71 86.09
CA PHE A 8 45.07 -2.56 85.08
C PHE A 8 45.83 -3.81 84.70
N GLU A 9 46.20 -3.90 83.44
CA GLU A 9 47.65 -3.88 83.15
C GLU A 9 47.91 -3.63 81.63
N ASN A 10 48.88 -2.76 81.46
CA ASN A 10 49.60 -2.45 80.22
C ASN A 10 50.29 -3.68 79.61
N GLU A 11 50.35 -3.84 78.30
CA GLU A 11 51.64 -4.10 77.65
C GLU A 11 51.69 -3.85 76.16
N SER A 12 52.60 -3.06 75.78
CA SER A 12 53.52 -2.98 74.64
C SER A 12 52.94 -2.82 73.23
N VAL A 13 53.24 -1.67 72.77
CA VAL A 13 53.40 -1.18 71.42
C VAL A 13 54.28 -2.13 70.57
N ASN A 14 53.82 -2.53 69.43
CA ASN A 14 54.68 -2.95 68.31
C ASN A 14 54.22 -2.23 67.03
N PRO A 15 55.05 -1.38 66.47
CA PRO A 15 54.73 -0.65 65.25
C PRO A 15 55.30 -1.42 64.05
N SER A 16 54.45 -2.02 63.22
CA SER A 16 54.72 -2.25 61.81
C SER A 16 53.66 -3.18 61.18
N GLU A 17 52.52 -2.62 60.81
CA GLU A 17 51.75 -3.24 59.72
C GLU A 17 51.37 -2.11 58.75
N GLU A 18 51.99 -2.15 57.54
CA GLU A 18 51.62 -1.36 56.37
C GLU A 18 50.15 -1.57 56.04
N PRO A 19 49.41 -0.51 55.62
CA PRO A 19 48.03 -0.66 55.14
C PRO A 19 48.06 -1.50 53.88
N SER A 20 47.46 -2.70 53.96
CA SER A 20 47.19 -3.56 52.81
C SER A 20 46.45 -2.75 51.78
N LYS A 21 47.07 -2.60 50.61
CA LYS A 21 46.45 -2.04 49.38
C LYS A 21 45.21 -2.90 49.06
N VAL A 22 44.06 -2.34 49.25
CA VAL A 22 42.78 -2.84 48.66
C VAL A 22 43.02 -2.90 47.16
N PRO A 23 42.79 -4.07 46.51
CA PRO A 23 42.94 -4.17 45.07
C PRO A 23 41.87 -3.26 44.42
N GLU A 24 42.27 -2.20 43.74
CA GLU A 24 41.41 -1.41 42.89
C GLU A 24 40.78 -2.36 41.86
N ASN A 25 39.48 -2.51 41.94
CA ASN A 25 38.64 -3.22 41.00
C ASN A 25 38.88 -2.64 39.58
N PRO A 26 39.36 -3.41 38.59
CA PRO A 26 39.65 -2.88 37.28
C PRO A 26 38.34 -2.33 36.67
N LYS A 27 38.27 -1.01 36.59
CA LYS A 27 37.15 -0.27 35.96
C LYS A 27 36.82 -0.91 34.62
N ASN A 28 35.65 -1.48 34.57
CA ASN A 28 35.03 -2.31 33.55
C ASN A 28 35.06 -1.61 32.15
N LYS A 29 36.21 -1.62 31.45
CA LYS A 29 36.37 -1.13 30.07
C LYS A 29 35.63 -2.00 29.06
N THR A 30 35.24 -3.22 29.47
CA THR A 30 34.51 -4.21 28.65
C THR A 30 33.06 -3.76 28.37
N GLY A 31 32.38 -3.13 29.34
CA GLY A 31 31.00 -2.69 29.19
C GLY A 31 30.81 -1.59 28.14
N LYS A 32 31.81 -0.75 27.93
CA LYS A 32 31.74 0.29 26.88
C LYS A 32 31.90 -0.31 25.47
N ARG A 33 32.82 -1.26 25.30
CA ARG A 33 33.04 -1.95 24.01
C ARG A 33 31.83 -2.79 23.60
N VAL A 34 31.18 -3.46 24.54
CA VAL A 34 29.95 -4.22 24.30
C VAL A 34 28.80 -3.29 23.88
N LYS A 35 28.65 -2.13 24.51
CA LYS A 35 27.63 -1.14 24.12
C LYS A 35 27.83 -0.63 22.67
N TYR A 36 29.06 -0.35 22.27
CA TYR A 36 29.36 0.06 20.90
C TYR A 36 29.16 -1.06 19.86
N LEU A 37 29.45 -2.32 20.24
CA LEU A 37 29.18 -3.48 19.37
C LEU A 37 27.67 -3.70 19.20
N VAL A 38 26.91 -3.61 20.28
CA VAL A 38 25.43 -3.73 20.22
C VAL A 38 24.82 -2.56 19.42
N ALA A 39 25.29 -1.31 19.62
CA ALA A 39 24.84 -0.17 18.86
C ALA A 39 25.22 -0.28 17.37
N GLY A 40 26.41 -0.79 17.06
CA GLY A 40 26.83 -1.08 15.69
C GLY A 40 26.01 -2.16 15.01
N ALA A 41 25.71 -3.26 15.72
CA ALA A 41 24.84 -4.31 15.23
C ALA A 41 23.41 -3.81 14.98
N LEU A 42 22.87 -3.02 15.91
CA LEU A 42 21.55 -2.39 15.76
C LEU A 42 21.52 -1.42 14.56
N GLY A 43 22.57 -0.61 14.39
CA GLY A 43 22.73 0.27 13.24
C GLY A 43 22.78 -0.48 11.91
N LEU A 44 23.47 -1.63 11.85
CA LEU A 44 23.52 -2.49 10.66
C LEU A 44 22.14 -3.09 10.32
N VAL A 45 21.37 -3.51 11.32
CA VAL A 45 20.02 -4.04 11.13
C VAL A 45 19.08 -2.94 10.57
N ILE A 46 19.15 -1.73 11.12
CA ILE A 46 18.36 -0.59 10.63
C ILE A 46 18.77 -0.25 9.20
N LEU A 47 20.07 -0.19 8.92
CA LEU A 47 20.58 0.12 7.58
C LEU A 47 20.15 -0.93 6.55
N SER A 48 20.19 -2.22 6.91
CA SER A 48 19.75 -3.31 6.03
C SER A 48 18.25 -3.25 5.73
N GLY A 49 17.43 -2.84 6.70
CA GLY A 49 15.99 -2.60 6.51
C GLY A 49 15.73 -1.45 5.54
N LEU A 50 16.44 -0.34 5.70
CA LEU A 50 16.34 0.83 4.81
C LEU A 50 16.69 0.50 3.35
N VAL A 51 17.72 -0.32 3.14
CA VAL A 51 18.13 -0.73 1.77
C VAL A 51 17.06 -1.57 1.10
N LYS A 52 16.39 -2.47 1.82
CA LYS A 52 15.30 -3.30 1.26
C LYS A 52 14.11 -2.46 0.81
N ASP A 53 13.72 -1.45 1.58
CA ASP A 53 12.61 -0.56 1.26
C ASP A 53 12.98 0.50 0.20
N SER A 54 14.26 0.61 -0.15
CA SER A 54 14.74 1.59 -1.14
C SER A 54 14.60 1.12 -2.59
N VAL A 55 14.31 -0.16 -2.82
CA VAL A 55 14.30 -0.75 -4.16
C VAL A 55 12.91 -1.22 -4.53
N TYR A 56 12.44 -0.88 -5.73
CA TYR A 56 11.21 -1.40 -6.30
C TYR A 56 11.38 -1.71 -7.79
N GLN A 57 10.61 -2.67 -8.29
CA GLN A 57 10.65 -3.09 -9.69
C GLN A 57 9.30 -2.77 -10.35
N ILE A 58 9.36 -2.23 -11.57
CA ILE A 58 8.19 -1.98 -12.43
C ILE A 58 8.19 -3.05 -13.53
N GLN A 59 7.07 -3.75 -13.68
CA GLN A 59 6.87 -4.73 -14.75
C GLN A 59 6.36 -4.05 -16.02
N GLU A 60 6.44 -4.73 -17.18
CA GLU A 60 6.01 -4.18 -18.48
C GLU A 60 4.51 -3.80 -18.53
N GLN A 61 3.70 -4.43 -17.67
CA GLN A 61 2.25 -4.22 -17.61
C GLN A 61 1.84 -3.28 -16.49
N GLU A 62 2.81 -2.67 -15.82
CA GLU A 62 2.60 -1.76 -14.68
C GLU A 62 3.23 -0.41 -14.96
N GLN A 63 2.66 0.61 -14.38
CA GLN A 63 3.29 1.91 -14.20
C GLN A 63 3.30 2.25 -12.71
N ALA A 64 4.32 2.94 -12.28
CA ALA A 64 4.40 3.38 -10.89
C ALA A 64 4.12 4.89 -10.79
N VAL A 65 3.45 5.28 -9.71
CA VAL A 65 3.35 6.67 -9.29
C VAL A 65 4.22 6.85 -8.07
N LEU A 66 5.29 7.60 -8.23
CA LEU A 66 6.21 7.98 -7.17
C LEU A 66 5.74 9.29 -6.55
N THR A 67 5.33 9.24 -5.30
CA THR A 67 4.91 10.42 -4.56
C THR A 67 6.05 10.89 -3.67
N THR A 68 6.53 12.11 -3.89
CA THR A 68 7.60 12.73 -3.09
C THR A 68 7.01 13.93 -2.33
N PHE A 69 6.99 13.86 -1.00
CA PHE A 69 6.36 14.88 -0.15
C PHE A 69 4.94 15.26 -0.58
N GLY A 70 4.14 14.28 -1.03
CA GLY A 70 2.77 14.51 -1.48
C GLY A 70 2.62 14.90 -2.95
N VAL A 71 3.70 15.13 -3.68
CA VAL A 71 3.65 15.45 -5.12
C VAL A 71 3.80 14.16 -5.94
N PRO A 72 2.76 13.73 -6.68
CA PRO A 72 2.80 12.53 -7.49
C PRO A 72 3.51 12.77 -8.83
N LYS A 73 4.32 11.79 -9.25
CA LYS A 73 4.99 11.75 -10.56
C LYS A 73 4.86 10.35 -11.14
N ALA A 74 4.41 10.24 -12.39
CA ALA A 74 4.38 8.96 -13.09
C ALA A 74 5.79 8.52 -13.47
N VAL A 75 6.08 7.22 -13.27
CA VAL A 75 7.28 6.52 -13.71
C VAL A 75 6.83 5.40 -14.63
N THR A 76 7.14 5.54 -15.92
CA THR A 76 6.70 4.62 -16.99
C THR A 76 7.77 3.64 -17.41
N GLU A 77 9.02 3.88 -17.01
CA GLU A 77 10.15 3.03 -17.36
C GLU A 77 10.08 1.72 -16.56
N THR A 78 10.18 0.61 -17.28
CA THR A 78 10.24 -0.74 -16.69
C THR A 78 11.62 -1.03 -16.11
N GLY A 79 11.68 -1.91 -15.13
CA GLY A 79 12.94 -2.32 -14.51
C GLY A 79 13.04 -1.99 -13.05
N LEU A 80 14.29 -1.94 -12.58
CA LEU A 80 14.64 -1.70 -11.18
C LEU A 80 14.82 -0.21 -10.92
N HIS A 81 14.09 0.31 -9.94
CA HIS A 81 14.13 1.70 -9.55
C HIS A 81 14.46 1.84 -8.07
N PHE A 82 14.98 3.02 -7.71
CA PHE A 82 15.29 3.36 -6.32
C PHE A 82 14.35 4.45 -5.81
N LYS A 83 13.95 4.32 -4.56
CA LYS A 83 13.21 5.35 -3.84
C LYS A 83 13.88 5.66 -2.51
N VAL A 84 13.67 6.86 -2.00
CA VAL A 84 14.12 7.25 -0.66
C VAL A 84 13.06 6.83 0.36
N PRO A 85 13.36 5.88 1.28
CA PRO A 85 12.42 5.46 2.32
C PRO A 85 11.97 6.68 3.15
N PHE A 86 10.75 6.62 3.70
CA PHE A 86 10.09 7.66 4.50
C PHE A 86 9.70 8.94 3.75
N VAL A 87 10.39 9.30 2.67
CA VAL A 87 10.14 10.53 1.90
C VAL A 87 9.31 10.24 0.66
N GLN A 88 9.53 9.07 0.07
CA GLN A 88 8.91 8.67 -1.18
C GLN A 88 8.02 7.43 -0.99
N GLN A 89 6.82 7.52 -1.53
CA GLN A 89 5.88 6.39 -1.62
C GLN A 89 5.71 6.00 -3.08
N VAL A 90 5.59 4.69 -3.32
CA VAL A 90 5.37 4.14 -4.66
C VAL A 90 4.06 3.38 -4.66
N GLN A 91 3.17 3.75 -5.58
CA GLN A 91 1.96 3.01 -5.88
C GLN A 91 2.04 2.50 -7.32
N LYS A 92 1.78 1.21 -7.50
CA LYS A 92 1.79 0.60 -8.82
C LYS A 92 0.37 0.49 -9.35
N VAL A 93 0.21 0.78 -10.62
CA VAL A 93 -1.05 0.72 -11.35
C VAL A 93 -0.89 -0.24 -12.51
N ASN A 94 -1.78 -1.20 -12.60
CA ASN A 94 -1.84 -2.12 -13.74
C ASN A 94 -2.40 -1.37 -14.95
N THR A 95 -1.68 -1.39 -16.06
CA THR A 95 -2.04 -0.72 -17.33
C THR A 95 -2.50 -1.69 -18.42
N THR A 96 -2.72 -2.95 -18.06
CA THR A 96 -3.34 -3.92 -18.99
C THR A 96 -4.82 -3.58 -19.22
N ILE A 97 -5.40 -4.21 -20.23
CA ILE A 97 -6.84 -4.14 -20.45
C ILE A 97 -7.53 -4.89 -19.31
N GLN A 98 -8.42 -4.19 -18.63
CA GLN A 98 -9.27 -4.67 -17.55
C GLN A 98 -10.72 -4.52 -17.98
N GLY A 99 -11.65 -5.14 -17.28
CA GLY A 99 -13.05 -5.00 -17.58
C GLY A 99 -13.95 -5.45 -16.46
N PHE A 100 -15.21 -5.04 -16.55
CA PHE A 100 -16.26 -5.42 -15.63
C PHE A 100 -17.57 -5.72 -16.36
N PRO A 101 -18.40 -6.63 -15.83
CA PRO A 101 -19.70 -6.92 -16.36
C PRO A 101 -20.74 -5.87 -15.91
N ILE A 102 -21.77 -5.70 -16.76
CA ILE A 102 -23.00 -4.96 -16.45
C ILE A 102 -24.15 -5.88 -16.85
N GLY A 103 -25.09 -6.11 -15.93
CA GLY A 103 -26.24 -7.01 -16.10
C GLY A 103 -26.03 -8.42 -15.54
N TYR A 104 -24.80 -8.84 -15.35
CA TYR A 104 -24.50 -10.16 -14.80
C TYR A 104 -23.27 -10.17 -13.87
N SER A 105 -23.14 -11.25 -13.09
CA SER A 105 -22.01 -11.47 -12.19
C SER A 105 -21.01 -12.47 -12.76
N MET A 106 -19.72 -12.17 -12.80
CA MET A 106 -18.67 -13.04 -13.35
C MET A 106 -18.51 -14.39 -12.60
N GLY A 107 -18.87 -14.46 -11.32
CA GLY A 107 -18.60 -15.64 -10.49
C GLY A 107 -19.56 -16.81 -10.71
N ASN A 108 -20.84 -16.51 -10.95
CA ASN A 108 -21.92 -17.50 -11.04
C ASN A 108 -22.85 -17.25 -12.23
N ASN A 109 -22.56 -16.31 -13.09
CA ASN A 109 -23.41 -15.86 -14.20
C ASN A 109 -24.84 -15.51 -13.75
N ALA A 110 -25.02 -15.11 -12.49
CA ALA A 110 -26.31 -14.67 -12.01
C ALA A 110 -26.65 -13.33 -12.63
N VAL A 111 -27.91 -13.21 -13.05
CA VAL A 111 -28.46 -11.96 -13.60
C VAL A 111 -28.52 -10.91 -12.48
N VAL A 112 -28.06 -9.70 -12.79
CA VAL A 112 -28.16 -8.53 -11.92
C VAL A 112 -29.26 -7.62 -12.50
N GLU A 113 -30.51 -7.92 -12.18
CA GLU A 113 -31.70 -7.30 -12.78
C GLU A 113 -31.70 -5.78 -12.76
N ASN A 114 -31.26 -5.16 -11.69
CA ASN A 114 -31.17 -3.70 -11.57
C ASN A 114 -30.10 -3.07 -12.50
N GLU A 115 -29.17 -3.87 -13.04
CA GLU A 115 -28.17 -3.43 -14.02
C GLU A 115 -28.59 -3.77 -15.46
N GLY A 116 -29.13 -4.98 -15.69
CA GLY A 116 -29.43 -5.54 -17.02
C GLY A 116 -30.79 -5.11 -17.59
N ILE A 117 -31.82 -4.94 -16.75
CA ILE A 117 -33.15 -4.60 -17.24
C ILE A 117 -33.21 -3.14 -17.70
N MET A 118 -33.64 -2.97 -18.96
CA MET A 118 -33.73 -1.67 -19.64
C MET A 118 -35.05 -1.58 -20.42
N ILE A 119 -35.44 -0.34 -20.76
CA ILE A 119 -36.61 -0.05 -21.55
C ILE A 119 -36.21 0.47 -22.91
N THR A 120 -36.72 -0.08 -23.99
CA THR A 120 -36.52 0.33 -25.37
C THR A 120 -37.46 1.47 -25.78
N SER A 121 -37.22 2.10 -26.96
CA SER A 121 -38.02 3.21 -27.47
C SER A 121 -39.49 2.85 -27.72
N ASP A 122 -39.80 1.58 -27.95
CA ASP A 122 -41.14 0.99 -28.15
C ASP A 122 -41.73 0.39 -26.86
N TYR A 123 -41.21 0.80 -25.68
CA TYR A 123 -41.68 0.46 -24.35
C TYR A 123 -41.60 -1.04 -23.98
N ASN A 124 -40.72 -1.80 -24.61
CA ASN A 124 -40.44 -3.16 -24.22
C ASN A 124 -39.36 -3.23 -23.13
N PHE A 125 -39.52 -4.13 -22.17
CA PHE A 125 -38.49 -4.48 -21.21
C PHE A 125 -37.58 -5.53 -21.82
N ILE A 126 -36.29 -5.28 -21.78
CA ILE A 126 -35.24 -6.21 -22.23
C ILE A 126 -34.21 -6.38 -21.15
N ASP A 127 -33.59 -7.55 -21.11
CA ASP A 127 -32.42 -7.82 -20.29
C ASP A 127 -31.19 -7.87 -21.22
N VAL A 128 -30.21 -7.01 -20.96
CA VAL A 128 -29.05 -6.84 -21.83
C VAL A 128 -27.77 -6.87 -21.01
N ASP A 129 -26.91 -7.78 -21.38
CA ASP A 129 -25.60 -7.97 -20.78
C ASP A 129 -24.52 -7.25 -21.57
N PHE A 130 -23.68 -6.52 -20.86
CA PHE A 130 -22.49 -5.87 -21.43
C PHE A 130 -21.24 -6.26 -20.66
N PHE A 131 -20.13 -6.31 -21.38
CA PHE A 131 -18.80 -6.36 -20.81
C PHE A 131 -18.04 -5.11 -21.25
N VAL A 132 -17.67 -4.27 -20.28
CA VAL A 132 -16.96 -3.01 -20.53
C VAL A 132 -15.48 -3.23 -20.29
N GLU A 133 -14.67 -3.04 -21.33
CA GLU A 133 -13.21 -3.08 -21.25
C GLU A 133 -12.65 -1.67 -21.21
N TYR A 134 -11.67 -1.47 -20.34
CA TYR A 134 -10.97 -0.20 -20.18
C TYR A 134 -9.47 -0.42 -19.91
N ARG A 135 -8.70 0.64 -20.11
CA ARG A 135 -7.28 0.66 -19.77
C ARG A 135 -6.92 1.98 -19.10
N ILE A 136 -6.09 1.90 -18.07
CA ILE A 136 -5.61 3.09 -17.38
C ILE A 136 -4.47 3.69 -18.20
N SER A 137 -4.69 4.90 -18.74
CA SER A 137 -3.71 5.66 -19.54
C SER A 137 -2.95 6.68 -18.70
N GLU A 138 -3.59 7.22 -17.64
CA GLU A 138 -3.01 8.26 -16.79
C GLU A 138 -3.04 7.82 -15.32
N PRO A 139 -2.03 7.07 -14.84
CA PRO A 139 -2.01 6.51 -13.48
C PRO A 139 -2.12 7.55 -12.37
N VAL A 140 -1.56 8.74 -12.57
CA VAL A 140 -1.65 9.82 -11.57
C VAL A 140 -3.11 10.27 -11.41
N LYS A 141 -3.82 10.50 -12.48
CA LYS A 141 -5.24 10.88 -12.42
C LYS A 141 -6.07 9.75 -11.81
N TYR A 142 -5.82 8.52 -12.22
CA TYR A 142 -6.51 7.34 -11.69
C TYR A 142 -6.42 7.25 -10.16
N LEU A 143 -5.23 7.45 -9.58
CA LEU A 143 -5.02 7.31 -8.15
C LEU A 143 -5.46 8.52 -7.31
N TYR A 144 -5.44 9.73 -7.88
CA TYR A 144 -5.57 10.95 -7.09
C TYR A 144 -6.80 11.80 -7.43
N THR A 145 -7.56 11.48 -8.49
CA THR A 145 -8.77 12.24 -8.85
C THR A 145 -10.00 11.72 -8.12
N SER A 146 -10.08 10.42 -7.86
CA SER A 146 -11.22 9.79 -7.20
C SER A 146 -10.77 8.61 -6.34
N GLU A 147 -11.52 8.33 -5.28
CA GLU A 147 -11.29 7.15 -4.43
C GLU A 147 -11.71 5.84 -5.12
N GLN A 148 -12.74 5.89 -5.97
CA GLN A 148 -13.32 4.72 -6.64
C GLN A 148 -13.55 4.98 -8.13
N PRO A 149 -12.49 5.14 -8.94
CA PRO A 149 -12.61 5.49 -10.34
C PRO A 149 -13.32 4.41 -11.17
N GLU A 150 -13.17 3.15 -10.82
CA GLU A 150 -13.83 2.03 -11.52
C GLU A 150 -15.35 2.01 -11.28
N GLU A 151 -15.80 2.29 -10.08
CA GLU A 151 -17.22 2.38 -9.77
C GLU A 151 -17.88 3.56 -10.47
N ILE A 152 -17.18 4.69 -10.54
CA ILE A 152 -17.64 5.86 -11.30
C ILE A 152 -17.76 5.51 -12.77
N LEU A 153 -16.76 4.85 -13.35
CA LEU A 153 -16.79 4.40 -14.75
C LEU A 153 -17.97 3.45 -14.99
N LYS A 154 -18.21 2.49 -14.09
CA LYS A 154 -19.34 1.56 -14.17
C LYS A 154 -20.67 2.30 -14.18
N ASN A 155 -20.86 3.26 -13.28
CA ASN A 155 -22.09 4.06 -13.19
C ASN A 155 -22.31 4.92 -14.45
N ILE A 156 -21.26 5.53 -14.98
CA ILE A 156 -21.32 6.28 -16.24
C ILE A 156 -21.68 5.33 -17.39
N ALA A 157 -21.01 4.19 -17.49
CA ALA A 157 -21.29 3.20 -18.53
C ALA A 157 -22.73 2.73 -18.50
N GLN A 158 -23.27 2.39 -17.34
CA GLN A 158 -24.69 2.01 -17.18
C GLN A 158 -25.63 3.12 -17.64
N SER A 159 -25.37 4.37 -17.27
CA SER A 159 -26.18 5.50 -17.70
C SER A 159 -26.16 5.70 -19.22
N CYS A 160 -24.96 5.61 -19.83
CA CYS A 160 -24.81 5.70 -21.28
C CYS A 160 -25.53 4.56 -22.00
N ILE A 161 -25.36 3.33 -21.52
CA ILE A 161 -26.01 2.13 -22.09
C ILE A 161 -27.54 2.32 -22.06
N ARG A 162 -28.12 2.66 -20.93
CA ARG A 162 -29.56 2.90 -20.81
C ARG A 162 -30.07 3.98 -21.74
N THR A 163 -29.34 5.09 -21.85
CA THR A 163 -29.68 6.20 -22.73
C THR A 163 -29.67 5.78 -24.19
N VAL A 164 -28.67 5.01 -24.61
CA VAL A 164 -28.58 4.55 -25.99
C VAL A 164 -29.65 3.50 -26.29
N ILE A 165 -29.81 2.50 -25.43
CA ILE A 165 -30.83 1.44 -25.60
C ILE A 165 -32.24 2.03 -25.70
N ALA A 166 -32.58 3.02 -24.87
CA ALA A 166 -33.87 3.69 -24.91
C ALA A 166 -34.15 4.43 -26.24
N SER A 167 -33.17 4.62 -27.09
CA SER A 167 -33.32 5.28 -28.42
C SER A 167 -33.56 4.27 -29.55
N TYR A 168 -33.51 2.97 -29.30
CA TYR A 168 -33.71 1.90 -30.26
C TYR A 168 -34.96 1.09 -29.95
N ASN A 169 -35.59 0.48 -30.96
CA ASN A 169 -36.67 -0.49 -30.74
C ASN A 169 -36.07 -1.87 -30.37
N VAL A 170 -36.93 -2.75 -29.85
CA VAL A 170 -36.49 -4.07 -29.35
C VAL A 170 -35.84 -4.92 -30.45
N ASP A 171 -36.38 -4.89 -31.67
CA ASP A 171 -35.83 -5.67 -32.78
C ASP A 171 -34.44 -5.22 -33.21
N GLU A 172 -34.18 -3.92 -33.20
CA GLU A 172 -32.87 -3.37 -33.51
C GLU A 172 -31.85 -3.75 -32.43
N VAL A 173 -32.22 -3.70 -31.16
CA VAL A 173 -31.33 -4.09 -30.05
C VAL A 173 -30.97 -5.56 -30.14
N LEU A 174 -31.95 -6.43 -30.43
CA LEU A 174 -31.72 -7.88 -30.45
C LEU A 174 -31.01 -8.38 -31.71
N THR A 175 -31.09 -7.65 -32.80
CA THR A 175 -30.63 -8.14 -34.11
C THR A 175 -29.53 -7.28 -34.77
N THR A 176 -29.94 -6.28 -35.53
CA THR A 176 -29.07 -5.52 -36.46
C THR A 176 -28.32 -4.37 -35.84
N GLY A 177 -28.85 -3.82 -34.75
CA GLY A 177 -28.34 -2.57 -34.11
C GLY A 177 -27.09 -2.73 -33.26
N LYS A 178 -26.68 -3.96 -32.93
CA LYS A 178 -25.60 -4.20 -31.93
C LYS A 178 -24.31 -3.41 -32.18
N GLY A 179 -23.80 -3.38 -33.39
CA GLY A 179 -22.55 -2.69 -33.73
C GLY A 179 -22.68 -1.17 -33.63
N GLU A 180 -23.82 -0.62 -34.06
CA GLU A 180 -24.10 0.80 -33.96
C GLU A 180 -24.31 1.24 -32.49
N ILE A 181 -25.06 0.46 -31.73
CA ILE A 181 -25.31 0.65 -30.29
C ILE A 181 -23.99 0.69 -29.53
N GLN A 182 -23.10 -0.30 -29.76
CA GLN A 182 -21.78 -0.33 -29.13
C GLN A 182 -20.94 0.90 -29.48
N SER A 183 -20.97 1.33 -30.73
CA SER A 183 -20.22 2.50 -31.20
C SER A 183 -20.75 3.79 -30.56
N LYS A 184 -22.08 3.94 -30.43
CA LYS A 184 -22.71 5.10 -29.75
C LYS A 184 -22.42 5.11 -28.26
N ILE A 185 -22.52 3.96 -27.58
CA ILE A 185 -22.19 3.84 -26.16
C ILE A 185 -20.73 4.24 -25.94
N LYS A 186 -19.82 3.70 -26.75
CA LYS A 186 -18.39 4.05 -26.66
C LYS A 186 -18.14 5.55 -26.84
N ALA A 187 -18.78 6.17 -27.84
CA ALA A 187 -18.64 7.60 -28.10
C ALA A 187 -19.22 8.47 -26.99
N MET A 188 -20.22 7.98 -26.23
CA MET A 188 -20.83 8.72 -25.13
C MET A 188 -20.00 8.61 -23.83
N ILE A 189 -19.25 7.53 -23.64
CA ILE A 189 -18.40 7.33 -22.47
C ILE A 189 -17.08 8.11 -22.58
N LEU A 190 -16.53 8.28 -23.80
CA LEU A 190 -15.25 8.95 -24.07
C LEU A 190 -15.37 10.48 -24.12
#